data_0eff705fc48828e1bb454959e10a6faf
#
_entry.id   0eff705fc48828e1bb454959e10a6faf
#
_cell.length_a   1.000
_cell.length_b   1.000
_cell.length_c   1.000
_cell.angle_alpha   90.00
_cell.angle_beta   90.00
_cell.angle_gamma   90.00
#
_symmetry.space_group_name_H-M   'P 1'
#
loop_
_entity.id
_entity.type
_entity.pdbx_description
1 polymer ?
#
loop_
_entity_poly.entity_id
_entity_poly.type
_entity_poly.pdbx_seq_one_letter_code
_entity_poly.pdbx_strand_id
1 'polypeptide(L)'
;MSSAGMSSGGRGDTPERQETAPRAGHPFGHEHPQRVLTWRTAENSAGYLLPHLRPGLSLLDVSSGPGTVTLDLARRLAPGSVLGVDPSDLAVEQAAGLAFDGGVHNARFAVGNAYALPAADASVDIVHAHQVLQHLDNPVAALREMKRVLKPGGILAARDTDYGAVAWYPKLTGLDRWIQVYRAVHEFDGGDPDAGRALKAWARQAGFDTVSVSASIWCFSSEAEREWWGESWAARVIEADFAAHAIESGAARLSDLHEISAAWHRWAQDPDGWFAMPHGEIIAVQPS
;
A
#
# COMPACT_ATOMS: atom_id res chain seq x y z
N MET A 1 30.85 -56.28 -33.89
CA MET A 1 29.59 -55.94 -34.53
C MET A 1 28.72 -55.37 -33.43
N SER A 2 28.75 -54.10 -33.20
CA SER A 2 27.88 -53.03 -33.71
C SER A 2 26.51 -53.14 -33.09
N SER A 3 26.01 -52.24 -32.34
CA SER A 3 25.60 -50.91 -32.75
C SER A 3 25.17 -50.03 -31.55
N ALA A 4 25.41 -48.74 -31.67
CA ALA A 4 25.06 -47.72 -30.75
C ALA A 4 23.54 -47.40 -30.78
N GLY A 5 22.97 -47.10 -29.62
CA GLY A 5 21.64 -46.49 -29.44
C GLY A 5 21.75 -45.14 -28.79
N MET A 6 21.51 -44.06 -29.56
CA MET A 6 21.44 -42.68 -29.06
C MET A 6 20.14 -42.48 -28.30
N SER A 7 20.25 -42.02 -27.05
CA SER A 7 19.14 -41.51 -26.25
C SER A 7 19.05 -40.01 -26.44
N SER A 8 17.97 -39.53 -27.04
CA SER A 8 17.60 -38.14 -27.20
C SER A 8 17.06 -37.60 -25.88
N GLY A 9 17.73 -36.59 -25.32
CA GLY A 9 17.25 -35.85 -24.17
C GLY A 9 16.02 -35.00 -24.51
N GLY A 10 14.90 -35.27 -23.86
CA GLY A 10 13.72 -34.42 -23.86
C GLY A 10 13.99 -33.16 -23.04
N ARG A 11 13.91 -32.02 -23.68
CA ARG A 11 13.83 -30.70 -22.98
C ARG A 11 12.46 -30.61 -22.33
N GLY A 12 12.45 -30.50 -21.00
CA GLY A 12 11.24 -30.18 -20.27
C GLY A 12 10.80 -28.76 -20.59
N ASP A 13 9.66 -28.60 -21.23
CA ASP A 13 8.93 -27.34 -21.35
C ASP A 13 8.44 -26.96 -19.96
N THR A 14 8.97 -25.88 -19.44
CA THR A 14 8.39 -25.16 -18.28
C THR A 14 7.14 -24.45 -18.81
N PRO A 15 5.95 -24.65 -18.21
CA PRO A 15 4.77 -23.94 -18.66
C PRO A 15 4.96 -22.44 -18.40
N GLU A 16 4.90 -21.63 -19.48
CA GLU A 16 4.74 -20.19 -19.40
C GLU A 16 3.49 -19.90 -18.56
N ARG A 17 3.66 -19.17 -17.47
CA ARG A 17 2.54 -18.60 -16.74
C ARG A 17 1.87 -17.59 -17.68
N GLN A 18 0.65 -17.91 -18.11
CA GLN A 18 -0.21 -16.95 -18.78
C GLN A 18 -0.37 -15.73 -17.86
N GLU A 19 0.04 -14.57 -18.35
CA GLU A 19 -0.30 -13.28 -17.75
C GLU A 19 -1.84 -13.17 -17.71
N THR A 20 -2.41 -13.47 -16.57
CA THR A 20 -3.82 -13.17 -16.32
C THR A 20 -3.92 -11.66 -16.15
N ALA A 21 -4.84 -11.06 -16.91
CA ALA A 21 -5.18 -9.64 -16.75
C ALA A 21 -5.47 -9.33 -15.27
N PRO A 22 -5.08 -8.13 -14.76
CA PRO A 22 -5.29 -7.78 -13.36
C PRO A 22 -6.77 -7.92 -13.03
N ARG A 23 -7.08 -8.68 -11.97
CA ARG A 23 -8.43 -8.82 -11.46
C ARG A 23 -8.92 -7.44 -11.04
N ALA A 24 -10.03 -6.99 -11.59
CA ALA A 24 -10.67 -5.74 -11.21
C ALA A 24 -11.19 -5.86 -9.79
N GLY A 25 -10.83 -4.88 -8.92
CA GLY A 25 -11.38 -4.73 -7.57
C GLY A 25 -10.57 -5.44 -6.49
N HIS A 26 -9.48 -4.81 -6.01
CA HIS A 26 -8.87 -5.18 -4.74
C HIS A 26 -9.82 -4.80 -3.60
N PRO A 27 -10.22 -5.72 -2.68
CA PRO A 27 -11.09 -5.38 -1.54
C PRO A 27 -10.41 -4.43 -0.54
N PHE A 28 -9.14 -4.14 -0.76
CA PHE A 28 -8.36 -3.16 -0.01
C PHE A 28 -8.20 -1.82 -0.75
N GLY A 29 -8.72 -1.71 -1.98
CA GLY A 29 -8.67 -0.49 -2.81
C GLY A 29 -9.93 0.35 -2.63
N HIS A 30 -9.76 1.63 -2.42
CA HIS A 30 -10.62 2.77 -2.71
C HIS A 30 -12.02 2.91 -2.05
N GLU A 31 -12.68 1.85 -1.58
CA GLU A 31 -13.99 1.93 -0.93
C GLU A 31 -13.93 1.97 0.61
N HIS A 32 -12.79 2.35 1.17
CA HIS A 32 -12.71 2.59 2.62
C HIS A 32 -13.63 3.74 3.01
N PRO A 33 -14.31 3.65 4.17
CA PRO A 33 -15.03 4.79 4.73
C PRO A 33 -14.10 5.99 4.75
N GLN A 34 -14.52 7.08 4.14
CA GLN A 34 -13.72 8.32 3.95
C GLN A 34 -12.95 8.75 5.21
N ARG A 35 -13.47 8.42 6.41
CA ARG A 35 -12.82 8.72 7.69
C ARG A 35 -11.46 8.07 7.90
N VAL A 36 -11.23 6.85 7.38
CA VAL A 36 -9.93 6.15 7.52
C VAL A 36 -8.85 6.79 6.67
N LEU A 37 -9.22 7.32 5.52
CA LEU A 37 -8.28 7.95 4.60
C LEU A 37 -8.01 9.42 4.99
N THR A 38 -8.97 10.14 5.55
CA THR A 38 -8.80 11.53 5.99
C THR A 38 -7.97 11.69 7.25
N TRP A 39 -7.74 10.61 8.04
CA TRP A 39 -6.85 10.61 9.19
C TRP A 39 -5.36 10.67 8.79
N ARG A 40 -5.04 10.25 7.56
CA ARG A 40 -3.65 10.23 7.06
C ARG A 40 -3.17 11.64 6.75
N THR A 41 -2.02 11.99 7.31
CA THR A 41 -1.31 13.24 7.08
C THR A 41 0.11 12.95 6.61
N ALA A 42 0.82 13.96 6.10
CA ALA A 42 2.23 13.79 5.76
C ALA A 42 3.08 13.42 6.98
N GLU A 43 2.71 13.88 8.20
CA GLU A 43 3.42 13.56 9.43
C GLU A 43 3.30 12.10 9.83
N ASN A 44 2.08 11.53 9.79
CA ASN A 44 1.87 10.16 10.25
C ASN A 44 2.07 9.09 9.17
N SER A 45 2.10 9.48 7.88
CA SER A 45 2.19 8.55 6.75
C SER A 45 3.45 8.71 5.91
N ALA A 46 4.09 9.89 5.93
CA ALA A 46 5.27 10.21 5.15
C ALA A 46 6.35 10.94 5.98
N GLY A 47 6.34 10.82 7.31
CA GLY A 47 7.25 11.51 8.21
C GLY A 47 8.73 11.28 7.88
N TYR A 48 9.09 10.07 7.45
CA TYR A 48 10.44 9.69 7.01
C TYR A 48 10.90 10.44 5.75
N LEU A 49 9.96 10.89 4.89
CA LEU A 49 10.22 11.66 3.68
C LEU A 49 10.41 13.16 3.97
N LEU A 50 9.78 13.72 5.01
CA LEU A 50 9.75 15.16 5.26
C LEU A 50 11.13 15.84 5.29
N PRO A 51 12.20 15.24 5.86
CA PRO A 51 13.54 15.83 5.85
C PRO A 51 14.16 16.00 4.44
N HIS A 52 13.63 15.30 3.45
CA HIS A 52 14.11 15.33 2.06
C HIS A 52 13.36 16.34 1.19
N LEU A 53 12.25 16.90 1.69
CA LEU A 53 11.45 17.88 0.94
C LEU A 53 12.14 19.25 0.92
N ARG A 54 12.09 19.88 -0.26
CA ARG A 54 12.56 21.26 -0.47
C ARG A 54 11.56 21.98 -1.36
N PRO A 55 11.25 23.26 -1.10
CA PRO A 55 10.44 24.07 -2.01
C PRO A 55 10.97 24.02 -3.44
N GLY A 56 10.08 23.88 -4.39
CA GLY A 56 10.40 23.84 -5.82
C GLY A 56 10.62 22.46 -6.41
N LEU A 57 10.76 21.39 -5.60
CA LEU A 57 10.85 20.02 -6.12
C LEU A 57 9.51 19.53 -6.67
N SER A 58 9.57 18.67 -7.69
CA SER A 58 8.43 17.96 -8.25
C SER A 58 8.25 16.58 -7.60
N LEU A 59 7.00 16.21 -7.31
CA LEU A 59 6.67 14.93 -6.69
C LEU A 59 5.53 14.23 -7.45
N LEU A 60 5.66 12.91 -7.58
CA LEU A 60 4.60 12.02 -8.02
C LEU A 60 4.19 11.11 -6.84
N ASP A 61 2.91 11.15 -6.47
CA ASP A 61 2.32 10.33 -5.41
C ASP A 61 1.50 9.20 -6.03
N VAL A 62 1.95 7.96 -5.84
CA VAL A 62 1.37 6.76 -6.47
C VAL A 62 0.28 6.18 -5.56
N SER A 63 -0.90 5.91 -6.13
CA SER A 63 -2.11 5.51 -5.42
C SER A 63 -2.46 6.52 -4.32
N SER A 64 -2.62 7.77 -4.75
CA SER A 64 -2.82 8.93 -3.87
C SER A 64 -4.13 8.89 -3.06
N GLY A 65 -5.06 8.02 -3.43
CA GLY A 65 -6.39 7.94 -2.82
C GLY A 65 -7.11 9.30 -2.87
N PRO A 66 -7.81 9.72 -1.80
CA PRO A 66 -8.51 11.01 -1.74
C PRO A 66 -7.56 12.21 -1.59
N GLY A 67 -6.24 12.02 -1.62
CA GLY A 67 -5.24 13.07 -1.76
C GLY A 67 -4.82 13.78 -0.47
N THR A 68 -5.22 13.34 0.72
CA THR A 68 -4.89 14.05 1.98
C THR A 68 -3.39 14.18 2.20
N VAL A 69 -2.63 13.09 2.07
CA VAL A 69 -1.16 13.10 2.16
C VAL A 69 -0.55 13.89 1.00
N THR A 70 -1.05 13.70 -0.22
CA THR A 70 -0.61 14.41 -1.43
C THR A 70 -0.69 15.93 -1.26
N LEU A 71 -1.81 16.42 -0.71
CA LEU A 71 -2.03 17.87 -0.50
C LEU A 71 -1.10 18.43 0.58
N ASP A 72 -0.82 17.69 1.65
CA ASP A 72 0.15 18.10 2.66
C ASP A 72 1.57 18.17 2.09
N LEU A 73 1.95 17.20 1.25
CA LEU A 73 3.23 17.22 0.53
C LEU A 73 3.30 18.39 -0.45
N ALA A 74 2.19 18.68 -1.18
CA ALA A 74 2.13 19.78 -2.13
C ALA A 74 2.34 21.16 -1.46
N ARG A 75 1.71 21.39 -0.30
CA ARG A 75 1.92 22.63 0.48
C ARG A 75 3.38 22.83 0.86
N ARG A 76 4.09 21.76 1.23
CA ARG A 76 5.50 21.80 1.64
C ARG A 76 6.46 22.00 0.46
N LEU A 77 6.08 21.54 -0.73
CA LEU A 77 6.87 21.63 -1.94
C LEU A 77 6.66 22.93 -2.72
N ALA A 78 5.64 23.74 -2.39
CA ALA A 78 5.34 24.97 -3.11
C ALA A 78 6.58 25.87 -3.25
N PRO A 79 6.88 26.42 -4.44
CA PRO A 79 6.07 26.44 -5.68
C PRO A 79 6.26 25.18 -6.58
N GLY A 80 6.91 24.13 -6.13
CA GLY A 80 7.06 22.87 -6.87
C GLY A 80 5.71 22.21 -7.15
N SER A 81 5.67 21.29 -8.12
CA SER A 81 4.44 20.63 -8.57
C SER A 81 4.28 19.24 -7.99
N VAL A 82 3.06 18.84 -7.69
CA VAL A 82 2.73 17.49 -7.24
C VAL A 82 1.66 16.87 -8.15
N LEU A 83 1.89 15.64 -8.58
CA LEU A 83 0.92 14.83 -9.32
C LEU A 83 0.53 13.61 -8.46
N GLY A 84 -0.73 13.56 -8.02
CA GLY A 84 -1.33 12.35 -7.46
C GLY A 84 -1.87 11.47 -8.58
N VAL A 85 -1.58 10.16 -8.51
CA VAL A 85 -2.07 9.17 -9.47
C VAL A 85 -2.82 8.08 -8.72
N ASP A 86 -4.02 7.77 -9.17
CA ASP A 86 -4.84 6.72 -8.56
C ASP A 86 -5.62 5.96 -9.63
N PRO A 87 -5.85 4.64 -9.51
CA PRO A 87 -6.64 3.90 -10.49
C PRO A 87 -8.15 4.21 -10.43
N SER A 88 -8.65 4.81 -9.35
CA SER A 88 -10.06 5.14 -9.15
C SER A 88 -10.40 6.55 -9.62
N ASP A 89 -11.29 6.67 -10.61
CA ASP A 89 -11.84 7.97 -11.04
C ASP A 89 -12.46 8.73 -9.86
N LEU A 90 -13.18 8.02 -8.99
CA LEU A 90 -13.82 8.62 -7.81
C LEU A 90 -12.79 9.21 -6.84
N ALA A 91 -11.69 8.50 -6.57
CA ALA A 91 -10.62 8.99 -5.70
C ALA A 91 -9.95 10.25 -6.30
N VAL A 92 -9.71 10.24 -7.61
CA VAL A 92 -9.15 11.38 -8.35
C VAL A 92 -10.07 12.60 -8.29
N GLU A 93 -11.38 12.42 -8.47
CA GLU A 93 -12.38 13.52 -8.35
C GLU A 93 -12.42 14.07 -6.92
N GLN A 94 -12.44 13.22 -5.92
CA GLN A 94 -12.41 13.62 -4.50
C GLN A 94 -11.14 14.41 -4.17
N ALA A 95 -9.98 13.92 -4.60
CA ALA A 95 -8.70 14.57 -4.37
C ALA A 95 -8.61 15.95 -5.07
N ALA A 96 -9.13 16.08 -6.28
CA ALA A 96 -9.21 17.35 -7.00
C ALA A 96 -10.14 18.33 -6.30
N GLY A 97 -11.30 17.87 -5.79
CA GLY A 97 -12.22 18.66 -4.98
C GLY A 97 -11.56 19.19 -3.71
N LEU A 98 -10.88 18.32 -2.95
CA LEU A 98 -10.15 18.71 -1.74
C LEU A 98 -9.01 19.71 -2.04
N ALA A 99 -8.32 19.57 -3.18
CA ALA A 99 -7.30 20.53 -3.62
C ALA A 99 -7.91 21.91 -3.87
N PHE A 100 -9.03 21.94 -4.57
CA PHE A 100 -9.76 23.19 -4.87
C PHE A 100 -10.25 23.88 -3.60
N ASP A 101 -10.93 23.16 -2.72
CA ASP A 101 -11.47 23.67 -1.46
C ASP A 101 -10.36 24.13 -0.50
N GLY A 102 -9.23 23.41 -0.50
CA GLY A 102 -8.04 23.71 0.30
C GLY A 102 -7.12 24.79 -0.29
N GLY A 103 -7.41 25.34 -1.47
CA GLY A 103 -6.57 26.34 -2.16
C GLY A 103 -5.18 25.82 -2.54
N VAL A 104 -5.02 24.51 -2.79
CA VAL A 104 -3.72 23.88 -3.13
C VAL A 104 -3.59 23.85 -4.66
N HIS A 105 -3.01 24.89 -5.24
CA HIS A 105 -2.98 25.08 -6.71
C HIS A 105 -1.83 24.34 -7.41
N ASN A 106 -0.84 23.85 -6.67
CA ASN A 106 0.31 23.14 -7.20
C ASN A 106 0.16 21.60 -7.15
N ALA A 107 -1.02 21.09 -6.75
CA ALA A 107 -1.39 19.68 -6.83
C ALA A 107 -2.33 19.44 -8.02
N ARG A 108 -2.11 18.35 -8.72
CA ARG A 108 -2.99 17.82 -9.77
C ARG A 108 -3.20 16.34 -9.54
N PHE A 109 -4.30 15.79 -10.07
CA PHE A 109 -4.63 14.37 -9.93
C PHE A 109 -5.00 13.80 -11.29
N ALA A 110 -4.62 12.54 -11.52
CA ALA A 110 -4.89 11.83 -12.76
C ALA A 110 -5.18 10.34 -12.49
N VAL A 111 -6.03 9.77 -13.33
CA VAL A 111 -6.23 8.31 -13.34
C VAL A 111 -5.01 7.63 -13.94
N GLY A 112 -4.56 6.56 -13.30
CA GLY A 112 -3.43 5.76 -13.75
C GLY A 112 -3.08 4.65 -12.76
N ASN A 113 -2.10 3.84 -13.11
CA ASN A 113 -1.70 2.73 -12.24
C ASN A 113 -0.18 2.72 -12.00
N ALA A 114 0.24 1.98 -10.99
CA ALA A 114 1.65 1.91 -10.57
C ALA A 114 2.59 1.27 -11.60
N TYR A 115 2.07 0.52 -12.58
CA TYR A 115 2.85 -0.14 -13.62
C TYR A 115 3.02 0.68 -14.90
N ALA A 116 2.25 1.78 -15.04
CA ALA A 116 2.30 2.68 -16.19
C ALA A 116 1.95 4.10 -15.74
N LEU A 117 2.91 4.78 -15.14
CA LEU A 117 2.73 6.11 -14.58
C LEU A 117 2.63 7.17 -15.70
N PRO A 118 1.68 8.12 -15.62
CA PRO A 118 1.48 9.16 -16.64
C PRO A 118 2.53 10.29 -16.49
N ALA A 119 3.80 9.91 -16.49
CA ALA A 119 4.95 10.81 -16.38
C ALA A 119 6.07 10.37 -17.33
N ALA A 120 6.78 11.32 -17.92
CA ALA A 120 7.91 11.05 -18.80
C ALA A 120 9.09 10.47 -18.00
N ASP A 121 10.05 9.82 -18.71
CA ASP A 121 11.30 9.37 -18.11
C ASP A 121 12.05 10.54 -17.49
N ALA A 122 12.66 10.31 -16.34
CA ALA A 122 13.52 11.29 -15.66
C ALA A 122 12.86 12.68 -15.49
N SER A 123 11.58 12.72 -15.12
CA SER A 123 10.80 13.97 -15.07
C SER A 123 10.49 14.50 -13.68
N VAL A 124 10.56 13.65 -12.62
CA VAL A 124 10.22 14.03 -11.26
C VAL A 124 11.39 13.88 -10.30
N ASP A 125 11.44 14.73 -9.28
CA ASP A 125 12.50 14.68 -8.26
C ASP A 125 12.22 13.64 -7.19
N ILE A 126 10.92 13.40 -6.87
CA ILE A 126 10.48 12.51 -5.82
C ILE A 126 9.32 11.64 -6.35
N VAL A 127 9.37 10.34 -6.06
CA VAL A 127 8.21 9.44 -6.14
C VAL A 127 7.87 8.97 -4.73
N HIS A 128 6.61 9.10 -4.34
CA HIS A 128 6.10 8.64 -3.06
C HIS A 128 5.06 7.54 -3.28
N ALA A 129 5.06 6.53 -2.41
CA ALA A 129 4.07 5.47 -2.37
C ALA A 129 3.79 5.05 -0.92
N HIS A 130 2.55 5.15 -0.47
CA HIS A 130 2.14 4.81 0.88
C HIS A 130 1.05 3.75 0.90
N GLN A 131 1.38 2.56 1.42
CA GLN A 131 0.50 1.38 1.43
C GLN A 131 0.02 1.01 0.02
N VAL A 132 0.95 0.89 -0.91
CA VAL A 132 0.71 0.58 -2.32
C VAL A 132 1.31 -0.77 -2.70
N LEU A 133 2.60 -0.97 -2.45
CA LEU A 133 3.34 -2.14 -2.92
C LEU A 133 2.83 -3.43 -2.31
N GLN A 134 2.27 -3.36 -1.11
CA GLN A 134 1.63 -4.48 -0.43
C GLN A 134 0.42 -5.06 -1.19
N HIS A 135 -0.23 -4.28 -2.05
CA HIS A 135 -1.41 -4.69 -2.81
C HIS A 135 -1.09 -5.16 -4.24
N LEU A 136 0.16 -5.09 -4.65
CA LEU A 136 0.57 -5.39 -6.01
C LEU A 136 1.09 -6.83 -6.14
N ASP A 137 0.68 -7.50 -7.21
CA ASP A 137 1.16 -8.82 -7.59
C ASP A 137 2.63 -8.82 -8.06
N ASN A 138 3.11 -7.68 -8.56
CA ASN A 138 4.50 -7.50 -8.99
C ASN A 138 5.09 -6.17 -8.51
N PRO A 139 5.36 -6.01 -7.19
CA PRO A 139 5.86 -4.76 -6.64
C PRO A 139 7.20 -4.32 -7.25
N VAL A 140 8.04 -5.27 -7.69
CA VAL A 140 9.32 -4.95 -8.35
C VAL A 140 9.11 -4.31 -9.71
N ALA A 141 8.09 -4.71 -10.48
CA ALA A 141 7.76 -4.06 -11.75
C ALA A 141 7.27 -2.62 -11.53
N ALA A 142 6.41 -2.40 -10.53
CA ALA A 142 5.97 -1.06 -10.16
C ALA A 142 7.15 -0.17 -9.69
N LEU A 143 8.07 -0.72 -8.91
CA LEU A 143 9.28 0.00 -8.49
C LEU A 143 10.20 0.36 -9.66
N ARG A 144 10.28 -0.48 -10.71
CA ARG A 144 11.02 -0.15 -11.95
C ARG A 144 10.34 1.00 -12.69
N GLU A 145 9.03 1.02 -12.72
CA GLU A 145 8.28 2.12 -13.34
C GLU A 145 8.44 3.42 -12.54
N MET A 146 8.38 3.36 -11.21
CA MET A 146 8.70 4.50 -10.34
C MET A 146 10.13 5.00 -10.55
N LYS A 147 11.07 4.08 -10.74
CA LYS A 147 12.46 4.40 -11.08
C LYS A 147 12.59 5.09 -12.43
N ARG A 148 11.84 4.67 -13.46
CA ARG A 148 11.88 5.25 -14.81
C ARG A 148 11.56 6.75 -14.79
N VAL A 149 10.56 7.15 -14.02
CA VAL A 149 10.11 8.56 -13.98
C VAL A 149 10.98 9.46 -13.11
N LEU A 150 11.83 8.89 -12.22
CA LEU A 150 12.75 9.63 -11.38
C LEU A 150 13.89 10.23 -12.18
N LYS A 151 14.20 11.51 -11.94
CA LYS A 151 15.42 12.14 -12.42
C LYS A 151 16.67 11.46 -11.84
N PRO A 152 17.83 11.53 -12.50
CA PRO A 152 19.10 11.18 -11.87
C PRO A 152 19.28 11.91 -10.54
N GLY A 153 19.60 11.17 -9.47
CA GLY A 153 19.69 11.71 -8.10
C GLY A 153 18.35 11.92 -7.40
N GLY A 154 17.23 11.67 -8.09
CA GLY A 154 15.89 11.72 -7.49
C GLY A 154 15.67 10.58 -6.49
N ILE A 155 14.66 10.70 -5.65
CA ILE A 155 14.39 9.74 -4.57
C ILE A 155 13.02 9.06 -4.71
N LEU A 156 13.00 7.77 -4.45
CA LEU A 156 11.81 6.99 -4.16
C LEU A 156 11.62 6.91 -2.64
N ALA A 157 10.44 7.25 -2.15
CA ALA A 157 10.00 7.07 -0.78
C ALA A 157 8.82 6.10 -0.75
N ALA A 158 8.97 4.93 -0.15
CA ALA A 158 7.90 3.96 -0.02
C ALA A 158 7.71 3.53 1.43
N ARG A 159 6.45 3.35 1.85
CA ARG A 159 6.05 2.91 3.19
C ARG A 159 4.88 1.95 3.09
N ASP A 160 5.05 0.73 3.56
CA ASP A 160 4.02 -0.31 3.57
C ASP A 160 3.92 -1.00 4.93
N THR A 161 2.75 -1.57 5.21
CA THR A 161 2.47 -2.26 6.47
C THR A 161 3.21 -3.59 6.55
N ASP A 162 3.51 -4.00 7.77
CA ASP A 162 3.98 -5.33 8.14
C ASP A 162 2.95 -6.00 9.06
N TYR A 163 1.97 -6.68 8.48
CA TYR A 163 0.90 -7.32 9.24
C TYR A 163 1.38 -8.53 10.06
N GLY A 164 2.52 -9.12 9.71
CA GLY A 164 3.15 -10.16 10.52
C GLY A 164 3.77 -9.66 11.83
N ALA A 165 3.87 -8.33 11.99
CA ALA A 165 4.43 -7.69 13.18
C ALA A 165 3.42 -6.83 13.96
N VAL A 166 2.12 -6.88 13.62
CA VAL A 166 1.07 -6.17 14.39
C VAL A 166 0.92 -6.76 15.78
N ALA A 167 0.61 -5.91 16.73
CA ALA A 167 0.41 -6.31 18.12
C ALA A 167 -0.79 -5.57 18.71
N TRP A 168 -1.50 -6.23 19.64
CA TRP A 168 -2.65 -5.65 20.32
C TRP A 168 -2.81 -6.17 21.74
N TYR A 169 -3.51 -5.39 22.55
CA TYR A 169 -3.99 -5.72 23.88
C TYR A 169 -5.44 -5.19 24.04
N PRO A 170 -6.35 -5.89 24.74
CA PRO A 170 -6.17 -7.24 25.30
C PRO A 170 -6.11 -8.31 24.22
N LYS A 171 -5.60 -9.50 24.57
CA LYS A 171 -5.61 -10.65 23.68
C LYS A 171 -7.02 -11.21 23.56
N LEU A 172 -7.60 -11.10 22.37
CA LEU A 172 -8.92 -11.60 22.01
C LEU A 172 -8.78 -12.64 20.91
N THR A 173 -9.35 -13.82 21.11
CA THR A 173 -9.30 -14.92 20.12
C THR A 173 -9.82 -14.49 18.73
N GLY A 174 -10.84 -13.60 18.70
CA GLY A 174 -11.34 -13.08 17.43
C GLY A 174 -10.35 -12.20 16.70
N LEU A 175 -9.48 -11.47 17.41
CA LEU A 175 -8.40 -10.69 16.78
C LEU A 175 -7.23 -11.60 16.33
N ASP A 176 -6.93 -12.67 17.06
CA ASP A 176 -5.99 -13.69 16.60
C ASP A 176 -6.52 -14.38 15.31
N ARG A 177 -7.83 -14.57 15.20
CA ARG A 177 -8.48 -15.08 14.00
C ARG A 177 -8.50 -14.04 12.86
N TRP A 178 -8.78 -12.78 13.19
CA TRP A 178 -8.77 -11.67 12.24
C TRP A 178 -7.47 -11.60 11.45
N ILE A 179 -6.33 -11.58 12.12
CA ILE A 179 -5.04 -11.44 11.41
C ILE A 179 -4.76 -12.61 10.46
N GLN A 180 -5.17 -13.82 10.83
CA GLN A 180 -5.02 -14.99 9.97
C GLN A 180 -5.88 -14.87 8.70
N VAL A 181 -7.16 -14.49 8.87
CA VAL A 181 -8.09 -14.31 7.75
C VAL A 181 -7.64 -13.15 6.86
N TYR A 182 -7.28 -12.01 7.46
CA TYR A 182 -6.81 -10.85 6.72
C TYR A 182 -5.61 -11.17 5.83
N ARG A 183 -4.60 -11.85 6.39
CA ARG A 183 -3.40 -12.23 5.62
C ARG A 183 -3.74 -13.19 4.49
N ALA A 184 -4.57 -14.19 4.75
CA ALA A 184 -4.97 -15.15 3.74
C ALA A 184 -5.76 -14.51 2.58
N VAL A 185 -6.66 -13.56 2.89
CA VAL A 185 -7.38 -12.79 1.87
C VAL A 185 -6.41 -11.92 1.07
N HIS A 186 -5.48 -11.25 1.74
CA HIS A 186 -4.49 -10.38 1.09
C HIS A 186 -3.60 -11.16 0.11
N GLU A 187 -3.12 -12.35 0.53
CA GLU A 187 -2.35 -13.26 -0.33
C GLU A 187 -3.18 -13.84 -1.48
N PHE A 188 -4.45 -14.17 -1.22
CA PHE A 188 -5.39 -14.63 -2.24
C PHE A 188 -5.62 -13.58 -3.34
N ASP A 189 -5.63 -12.30 -2.98
CA ASP A 189 -5.74 -11.17 -3.89
C ASP A 189 -4.43 -10.84 -4.62
N GLY A 190 -3.35 -11.57 -4.33
CA GLY A 190 -2.04 -11.42 -4.98
C GLY A 190 -1.10 -10.42 -4.33
N GLY A 191 -1.47 -9.84 -3.19
CA GLY A 191 -0.63 -8.92 -2.41
C GLY A 191 0.30 -9.64 -1.42
N ASP A 192 1.15 -8.86 -0.77
CA ASP A 192 2.01 -9.32 0.33
C ASP A 192 1.66 -8.55 1.61
N PRO A 193 1.03 -9.19 2.61
CA PRO A 193 0.65 -8.53 3.85
C PRO A 193 1.86 -8.11 4.72
N ASP A 194 3.04 -8.64 4.43
CA ASP A 194 4.29 -8.35 5.16
C ASP A 194 5.23 -7.45 4.35
N ALA A 195 4.71 -6.72 3.36
CA ALA A 195 5.45 -5.90 2.40
C ALA A 195 6.46 -4.94 3.06
N GLY A 196 6.11 -4.39 4.23
CA GLY A 196 6.98 -3.45 4.92
C GLY A 196 8.41 -3.94 5.12
N ARG A 197 8.59 -5.21 5.51
CA ARG A 197 9.92 -5.83 5.68
C ARG A 197 10.61 -6.17 4.36
N ALA A 198 9.85 -6.27 3.26
CA ALA A 198 10.36 -6.68 1.95
C ALA A 198 10.83 -5.49 1.08
N LEU A 199 10.42 -4.25 1.40
CA LEU A 199 10.65 -3.05 0.59
C LEU A 199 12.11 -2.87 0.13
N LYS A 200 13.09 -3.09 1.04
CA LYS A 200 14.51 -2.99 0.68
C LYS A 200 14.93 -3.99 -0.37
N ALA A 201 14.47 -5.23 -0.23
CA ALA A 201 14.80 -6.30 -1.17
C ALA A 201 14.20 -6.02 -2.55
N TRP A 202 12.95 -5.58 -2.60
CA TRP A 202 12.27 -5.22 -3.83
C TRP A 202 12.89 -4.00 -4.53
N ALA A 203 13.24 -2.95 -3.77
CA ALA A 203 13.93 -1.79 -4.32
C ALA A 203 15.28 -2.17 -4.97
N ARG A 204 16.06 -3.05 -4.32
CA ARG A 204 17.31 -3.56 -4.90
C ARG A 204 17.09 -4.38 -6.16
N GLN A 205 16.06 -5.24 -6.20
CA GLN A 205 15.67 -6.00 -7.39
C GLN A 205 15.18 -5.09 -8.54
N ALA A 206 14.63 -3.93 -8.20
CA ALA A 206 14.26 -2.89 -9.16
C ALA A 206 15.46 -2.07 -9.66
N GLY A 207 16.66 -2.28 -9.09
CA GLY A 207 17.90 -1.64 -9.52
C GLY A 207 18.24 -0.35 -8.77
N PHE A 208 17.74 -0.15 -7.55
CA PHE A 208 18.20 0.89 -6.65
C PHE A 208 19.38 0.35 -5.82
N ASP A 209 20.56 0.95 -5.96
CA ASP A 209 21.76 0.51 -5.24
C ASP A 209 21.86 1.14 -3.84
N THR A 210 21.39 2.38 -3.69
CA THR A 210 21.38 3.11 -2.43
C THR A 210 19.99 3.14 -1.84
N VAL A 211 19.77 2.36 -0.75
CA VAL A 211 18.48 2.24 -0.07
C VAL A 211 18.70 2.38 1.43
N SER A 212 18.21 3.48 2.00
CA SER A 212 18.08 3.66 3.45
C SER A 212 16.77 3.08 3.94
N VAL A 213 16.78 2.49 5.13
CA VAL A 213 15.60 1.81 5.72
C VAL A 213 15.32 2.40 7.09
N SER A 214 14.05 2.63 7.37
CA SER A 214 13.51 2.94 8.69
C SER A 214 12.21 2.17 8.93
N ALA A 215 11.63 2.37 10.10
CA ALA A 215 10.32 1.86 10.42
C ALA A 215 9.60 2.84 11.33
N SER A 216 8.28 2.90 11.20
CA SER A 216 7.39 3.65 12.09
C SER A 216 6.20 2.79 12.49
N ILE A 217 5.50 3.22 13.54
CA ILE A 217 4.36 2.48 14.09
C ILE A 217 3.17 3.44 14.18
N TRP A 218 2.04 3.04 13.60
CA TRP A 218 0.76 3.61 13.98
C TRP A 218 0.30 2.94 15.27
N CYS A 219 -0.08 3.74 16.24
CA CYS A 219 -0.56 3.28 17.53
C CYS A 219 -1.95 3.87 17.79
N PHE A 220 -2.91 3.02 18.13
CA PHE A 220 -4.28 3.38 18.43
C PHE A 220 -4.58 2.96 19.87
N SER A 221 -4.82 3.92 20.76
CA SER A 221 -5.00 3.65 22.19
C SER A 221 -5.93 4.62 22.91
N SER A 222 -6.10 5.85 22.43
CA SER A 222 -7.11 6.77 22.98
C SER A 222 -8.53 6.27 22.68
N GLU A 223 -9.51 6.69 23.46
CA GLU A 223 -10.92 6.30 23.28
C GLU A 223 -11.39 6.55 21.86
N ALA A 224 -11.17 7.75 21.32
CA ALA A 224 -11.58 8.11 19.97
C ALA A 224 -10.87 7.28 18.88
N GLU A 225 -9.58 6.96 19.07
CA GLU A 225 -8.82 6.09 18.13
C GLU A 225 -9.31 4.66 18.20
N ARG A 226 -9.59 4.13 19.40
CA ARG A 226 -10.11 2.77 19.56
C ARG A 226 -11.49 2.59 18.93
N GLU A 227 -12.40 3.53 19.23
CA GLU A 227 -13.72 3.54 18.61
C GLU A 227 -13.63 3.57 17.10
N TRP A 228 -12.89 4.55 16.56
CA TRP A 228 -12.75 4.71 15.13
C TRP A 228 -12.10 3.49 14.45
N TRP A 229 -10.99 2.97 14.98
CA TRP A 229 -10.24 1.86 14.39
C TRP A 229 -10.99 0.54 14.52
N GLY A 230 -11.53 0.27 15.70
CA GLY A 230 -12.28 -0.95 15.96
C GLY A 230 -13.59 -1.03 15.19
N GLU A 231 -14.37 0.06 15.15
CA GLU A 231 -15.59 0.13 14.34
C GLU A 231 -15.30 0.00 12.84
N SER A 232 -14.23 0.63 12.37
CA SER A 232 -13.81 0.49 10.97
C SER A 232 -13.48 -0.95 10.59
N TRP A 233 -12.77 -1.68 11.45
CA TRP A 233 -12.48 -3.10 11.22
C TRP A 233 -13.67 -4.00 11.41
N ALA A 234 -14.51 -3.72 12.40
CA ALA A 234 -15.74 -4.47 12.64
C ALA A 234 -16.67 -4.43 11.43
N ALA A 235 -16.83 -3.25 10.82
CA ALA A 235 -17.60 -3.08 9.60
C ALA A 235 -16.93 -3.79 8.41
N ARG A 236 -15.64 -3.54 8.20
CA ARG A 236 -14.88 -4.02 7.05
C ARG A 236 -14.91 -5.53 6.88
N VAL A 237 -14.76 -6.31 7.96
CA VAL A 237 -14.68 -7.77 7.87
C VAL A 237 -15.98 -8.43 7.44
N ILE A 238 -17.10 -7.72 7.52
CA ILE A 238 -18.42 -8.17 7.07
C ILE A 238 -18.89 -7.47 5.78
N GLU A 239 -18.10 -6.50 5.24
CA GLU A 239 -18.36 -5.89 3.93
C GLU A 239 -18.34 -6.95 2.83
N ALA A 240 -19.19 -6.75 1.80
CA ALA A 240 -19.46 -7.77 0.79
C ALA A 240 -18.19 -8.31 0.12
N ASP A 241 -17.27 -7.43 -0.28
CA ASP A 241 -16.06 -7.80 -1.02
C ASP A 241 -15.07 -8.57 -0.15
N PHE A 242 -14.78 -8.07 1.07
CA PHE A 242 -13.90 -8.78 2.00
C PHE A 242 -14.48 -10.14 2.39
N ALA A 243 -15.79 -10.17 2.72
CA ALA A 243 -16.46 -11.40 3.11
C ALA A 243 -16.48 -12.42 1.96
N ALA A 244 -16.73 -11.98 0.72
CA ALA A 244 -16.71 -12.84 -0.46
C ALA A 244 -15.31 -13.47 -0.66
N HIS A 245 -14.24 -12.68 -0.64
CA HIS A 245 -12.87 -13.18 -0.80
C HIS A 245 -12.43 -14.08 0.35
N ALA A 246 -12.83 -13.78 1.60
CA ALA A 246 -12.55 -14.62 2.75
C ALA A 246 -13.22 -16.01 2.64
N ILE A 247 -14.43 -16.06 2.08
CA ILE A 247 -15.15 -17.31 1.86
C ILE A 247 -14.61 -18.05 0.63
N GLU A 248 -14.36 -17.36 -0.48
CA GLU A 248 -13.82 -17.93 -1.73
C GLU A 248 -12.43 -18.51 -1.53
N SER A 249 -11.56 -17.83 -0.79
CA SER A 249 -10.23 -18.33 -0.43
C SER A 249 -10.26 -19.48 0.56
N GLY A 250 -11.40 -19.77 1.18
CA GLY A 250 -11.52 -20.75 2.25
C GLY A 250 -10.92 -20.30 3.60
N ALA A 251 -10.54 -19.03 3.70
CA ALA A 251 -9.93 -18.48 4.91
C ALA A 251 -10.92 -18.38 6.08
N ALA A 252 -12.21 -18.11 5.81
CA ALA A 252 -13.24 -17.99 6.84
C ALA A 252 -14.61 -18.41 6.33
N ARG A 253 -15.51 -18.73 7.27
CA ARG A 253 -16.95 -18.80 7.05
C ARG A 253 -17.57 -17.47 7.47
N LEU A 254 -18.81 -17.22 7.04
CA LEU A 254 -19.55 -16.02 7.44
C LEU A 254 -19.70 -15.91 8.97
N SER A 255 -19.89 -17.02 9.68
CA SER A 255 -19.92 -17.06 11.14
C SER A 255 -18.63 -16.57 11.77
N ASP A 256 -17.46 -16.95 11.20
CA ASP A 256 -16.15 -16.55 11.69
C ASP A 256 -15.97 -15.03 11.53
N LEU A 257 -16.44 -14.47 10.42
CA LEU A 257 -16.39 -13.02 10.15
C LEU A 257 -17.24 -12.22 11.15
N HIS A 258 -18.43 -12.72 11.50
CA HIS A 258 -19.26 -12.10 12.55
C HIS A 258 -18.58 -12.16 13.93
N GLU A 259 -17.90 -13.26 14.27
CA GLU A 259 -17.15 -13.37 15.51
C GLU A 259 -15.95 -12.40 15.56
N ILE A 260 -15.26 -12.23 14.42
CA ILE A 260 -14.17 -11.26 14.26
C ILE A 260 -14.72 -9.84 14.42
N SER A 261 -15.80 -9.49 13.74
CA SER A 261 -16.47 -8.19 13.86
C SER A 261 -16.84 -7.89 15.33
N ALA A 262 -17.48 -8.84 16.01
CA ALA A 262 -17.80 -8.70 17.43
C ALA A 262 -16.56 -8.56 18.33
N ALA A 263 -15.43 -9.16 17.97
CA ALA A 263 -14.19 -9.00 18.72
C ALA A 263 -13.60 -7.59 18.55
N TRP A 264 -13.69 -7.01 17.37
CA TRP A 264 -13.27 -5.63 17.13
C TRP A 264 -14.12 -4.62 17.90
N HIS A 265 -15.45 -4.80 17.95
CA HIS A 265 -16.32 -3.98 18.80
C HIS A 265 -15.96 -4.09 20.30
N ARG A 266 -15.66 -5.31 20.79
CA ARG A 266 -15.20 -5.48 22.18
C ARG A 266 -13.87 -4.79 22.44
N TRP A 267 -12.93 -4.89 21.49
CA TRP A 267 -11.64 -4.20 21.60
C TRP A 267 -11.80 -2.67 21.61
N ALA A 268 -12.67 -2.12 20.78
CA ALA A 268 -12.97 -0.69 20.73
C ALA A 268 -13.45 -0.15 22.07
N GLN A 269 -14.26 -0.93 22.78
CA GLN A 269 -14.86 -0.57 24.08
C GLN A 269 -13.93 -0.82 25.28
N ASP A 270 -12.83 -1.55 25.11
CA ASP A 270 -11.92 -1.85 26.21
C ASP A 270 -11.06 -0.61 26.55
N PRO A 271 -11.13 -0.07 27.78
CA PRO A 271 -10.38 1.13 28.17
C PRO A 271 -8.85 0.96 28.09
N ASP A 272 -8.37 -0.28 28.20
CA ASP A 272 -6.95 -0.63 28.10
C ASP A 272 -6.56 -1.07 26.67
N GLY A 273 -7.48 -0.93 25.72
CA GLY A 273 -7.26 -1.30 24.32
C GLY A 273 -6.08 -0.55 23.72
N TRP A 274 -5.16 -1.32 23.13
CA TRP A 274 -3.96 -0.83 22.46
C TRP A 274 -3.72 -1.65 21.21
N PHE A 275 -3.44 -0.98 20.07
CA PHE A 275 -3.11 -1.64 18.81
C PHE A 275 -1.92 -0.94 18.17
N ALA A 276 -0.91 -1.70 17.77
CA ALA A 276 0.28 -1.21 17.10
C ALA A 276 0.41 -1.84 15.69
N MET A 277 0.56 -0.99 14.68
CA MET A 277 0.71 -1.38 13.29
C MET A 277 2.06 -0.89 12.75
N PRO A 278 3.07 -1.75 12.73
CA PRO A 278 4.38 -1.43 12.17
C PRO A 278 4.33 -1.25 10.66
N HIS A 279 5.14 -0.31 10.17
CA HIS A 279 5.38 -0.07 8.75
C HIS A 279 6.88 -0.07 8.49
N GLY A 280 7.30 -0.75 7.43
CA GLY A 280 8.62 -0.58 6.87
C GLY A 280 8.65 0.65 5.95
N GLU A 281 9.78 1.33 5.92
CA GLU A 281 9.99 2.56 5.16
C GLU A 281 11.32 2.51 4.42
N ILE A 282 11.36 3.02 3.21
CA ILE A 282 12.60 3.18 2.45
C ILE A 282 12.70 4.56 1.83
N ILE A 283 13.94 5.06 1.76
CA ILE A 283 14.38 6.12 0.83
C ILE A 283 15.41 5.48 -0.08
N ALA A 284 15.09 5.38 -1.37
CA ALA A 284 15.97 4.82 -2.38
C ALA A 284 16.35 5.91 -3.40
N VAL A 285 17.64 5.98 -3.76
CA VAL A 285 18.17 7.03 -4.63
C VAL A 285 18.36 6.48 -6.05
N GLN A 286 17.79 7.19 -7.05
CA GLN A 286 18.07 6.94 -8.46
C GLN A 286 19.54 7.22 -8.74
N PRO A 287 20.33 6.29 -9.31
CA PRO A 287 21.69 6.56 -9.72
C PRO A 287 21.81 7.76 -10.66
N SER A 288 22.96 8.48 -10.54
CA SER A 288 23.27 9.64 -11.37
C SER A 288 23.61 9.25 -12.80
#